data_b30dd56c0acc59b91f22539726dce509
#
_entry.id   b30dd56c0acc59b91f22539726dce509
#
_cell.length_a   1.000
_cell.length_b   1.000
_cell.length_c   1.000
_cell.angle_alpha   90.00
_cell.angle_beta   90.00
_cell.angle_gamma   90.00
#
_symmetry.space_group_name_H-M   'P 1'
#
loop_
_entity.id
_entity.type
_entity.pdbx_description
1 polymer ?
#
loop_
_entity_poly.entity_id
_entity_poly.type
_entity_poly.pdbx_seq_one_letter_code
_entity_poly.pdbx_strand_id
1 'polypeptide(L)'
;MTEKGKNFSANNTTDRRKQTDFYETPYSLTRKFLDAEEFDKSLSVCEPACGKGAITKVLNEYWDNNLVTAYDQEVNFLWETGQYDYIVTNPPFTIALEFINKAKRVARNKFAFLLPLSYLHGKERYDELYTDRDLSNSSASRNFLVRL
;
A
#
# COMPACT_ATOMS: atom_id res chain seq x y z
N MET A 1 8.25 52.76 20.50
CA MET A 1 9.00 51.51 20.36
C MET A 1 8.02 50.38 20.24
N THR A 2 7.84 49.89 19.03
CA THR A 2 6.91 48.77 18.76
C THR A 2 7.74 47.47 18.72
N GLU A 3 7.51 46.64 19.70
CA GLU A 3 8.02 45.25 19.65
C GLU A 3 7.29 44.48 18.55
N LYS A 4 8.06 44.04 17.57
CA LYS A 4 7.59 43.13 16.56
C LYS A 4 7.45 41.75 17.18
N GLY A 5 6.22 41.33 17.40
CA GLY A 5 5.88 39.98 17.75
C GLY A 5 6.44 39.01 16.70
N LYS A 6 7.29 38.09 17.12
CA LYS A 6 7.74 36.99 16.29
C LYS A 6 6.57 36.02 16.10
N ASN A 7 5.96 36.07 14.93
CA ASN A 7 5.05 35.01 14.50
C ASN A 7 5.84 33.74 14.34
N PHE A 8 5.79 32.88 15.33
CA PHE A 8 6.20 31.48 15.17
C PHE A 8 5.16 30.79 14.28
N SER A 9 5.50 30.65 13.03
CA SER A 9 4.70 29.87 12.10
C SER A 9 4.78 28.38 12.45
N ALA A 10 3.74 27.88 13.08
CA ALA A 10 3.58 26.47 13.44
C ALA A 10 3.25 25.57 12.21
N ASN A 11 3.37 26.11 10.99
CA ASN A 11 2.86 25.44 9.77
C ASN A 11 3.85 24.47 9.12
N ASN A 12 5.09 24.34 9.60
CA ASN A 12 6.09 23.53 8.90
C ASN A 12 6.13 22.05 9.29
N THR A 13 5.45 21.65 10.36
CA THR A 13 5.48 20.24 10.80
C THR A 13 4.46 19.36 10.10
N THR A 14 3.32 19.93 9.73
CA THR A 14 2.25 19.17 9.03
C THR A 14 2.58 18.91 7.57
N ASP A 15 3.23 19.87 6.91
CA ASP A 15 3.66 19.73 5.52
C ASP A 15 4.84 18.76 5.35
N ARG A 16 5.78 18.76 6.30
CA ARG A 16 6.88 17.78 6.29
C ARG A 16 6.39 16.35 6.52
N ARG A 17 5.39 16.13 7.34
CA ARG A 17 4.79 14.81 7.56
C ARG A 17 4.06 14.31 6.32
N LYS A 18 3.34 15.18 5.60
CA LYS A 18 2.69 14.83 4.33
C LYS A 18 3.71 14.53 3.23
N GLN A 19 4.82 15.26 3.17
CA GLN A 19 5.88 15.01 2.20
C GLN A 19 6.70 13.75 2.47
N THR A 20 6.87 13.35 3.73
CA THR A 20 7.59 12.11 4.11
C THR A 20 6.71 10.87 3.99
N ASP A 21 5.38 11.01 3.96
CA ASP A 21 4.45 9.91 3.81
C ASP A 21 4.26 9.50 2.33
N PHE A 22 4.71 10.35 1.40
CA PHE A 22 4.68 10.07 -0.03
C PHE A 22 6.06 9.63 -0.53
N TYR A 23 6.24 8.32 -0.66
CA TYR A 23 7.43 7.72 -1.25
C TYR A 23 7.07 7.03 -2.55
N GLU A 24 7.60 7.55 -3.66
CA GLU A 24 7.41 6.95 -4.97
C GLU A 24 8.23 5.66 -5.08
N THR A 25 7.55 4.55 -5.33
CA THR A 25 8.21 3.25 -5.44
C THR A 25 9.05 3.17 -6.72
N PRO A 26 10.35 2.84 -6.64
CA PRO A 26 11.17 2.64 -7.83
C PRO A 26 10.61 1.55 -8.74
N TYR A 27 10.55 1.79 -10.04
CA TYR A 27 10.06 0.80 -11.02
C TYR A 27 10.82 -0.52 -10.95
N SER A 28 12.13 -0.45 -10.76
CA SER A 28 12.98 -1.63 -10.63
C SER A 28 12.62 -2.52 -9.45
N LEU A 29 12.18 -1.93 -8.34
CA LEU A 29 11.75 -2.67 -7.16
C LEU A 29 10.46 -3.44 -7.43
N THR A 30 9.48 -2.78 -8.04
CA THR A 30 8.20 -3.41 -8.41
C THR A 30 8.44 -4.54 -9.42
N ARG A 31 9.28 -4.34 -10.43
CA ARG A 31 9.63 -5.40 -11.39
C ARG A 31 10.30 -6.59 -10.73
N LYS A 32 11.31 -6.37 -9.89
CA LYS A 32 11.98 -7.45 -9.14
C LYS A 32 11.01 -8.24 -8.29
N PHE A 33 10.07 -7.56 -7.64
CA PHE A 33 9.03 -8.22 -6.86
C PHE A 33 8.12 -9.09 -7.73
N LEU A 34 7.61 -8.53 -8.85
CA LEU A 34 6.71 -9.25 -9.75
C LEU A 34 7.41 -10.41 -10.48
N ASP A 35 8.72 -10.33 -10.71
CA ASP A 35 9.52 -11.40 -11.30
C ASP A 35 9.82 -12.53 -10.30
N ALA A 36 9.95 -12.19 -9.02
CA ALA A 36 10.25 -13.16 -7.96
C ALA A 36 9.00 -13.92 -7.46
N GLU A 37 7.82 -13.35 -7.64
CA GLU A 37 6.56 -13.90 -7.16
C GLU A 37 5.68 -14.42 -8.31
N GLU A 38 5.02 -15.52 -8.05
CA GLU A 38 4.08 -16.10 -9.01
C GLU A 38 2.72 -15.40 -8.96
N PHE A 39 2.32 -14.82 -10.08
CA PHE A 39 1.01 -14.23 -10.31
C PHE A 39 0.38 -14.80 -11.58
N ASP A 40 -0.89 -15.15 -11.51
CA ASP A 40 -1.67 -15.44 -12.71
C ASP A 40 -2.10 -14.13 -13.38
N LYS A 41 -1.48 -13.81 -14.51
CA LYS A 41 -1.72 -12.55 -15.23
C LYS A 41 -3.06 -12.48 -15.94
N SER A 42 -3.82 -13.58 -15.96
CA SER A 42 -5.21 -13.60 -16.44
C SER A 42 -6.23 -13.10 -15.40
N LEU A 43 -5.81 -12.92 -14.14
CA LEU A 43 -6.62 -12.47 -13.04
C LEU A 43 -6.44 -10.96 -12.78
N SER A 44 -7.40 -10.37 -12.07
CA SER A 44 -7.41 -8.92 -11.79
C SER A 44 -6.38 -8.51 -10.74
N VAL A 45 -5.82 -7.30 -10.91
CA VAL A 45 -4.93 -6.66 -9.93
C VAL A 45 -5.37 -5.24 -9.64
N CYS A 46 -5.29 -4.83 -8.38
CA CYS A 46 -5.63 -3.48 -7.93
C CYS A 46 -4.45 -2.83 -7.21
N GLU A 47 -4.20 -1.57 -7.55
CA GLU A 47 -3.37 -0.66 -6.76
C GLU A 47 -4.23 0.42 -6.13
N PRO A 48 -4.59 0.28 -4.83
CA PRO A 48 -5.53 1.19 -4.18
C PRO A 48 -4.94 2.52 -3.69
N ALA A 49 -3.65 2.75 -3.85
CA ALA A 49 -2.96 3.99 -3.48
C ALA A 49 -1.93 4.37 -4.54
N CYS A 50 -2.38 4.59 -5.78
CA CYS A 50 -1.49 4.69 -6.94
C CYS A 50 -0.65 5.98 -6.96
N GLY A 51 -1.08 7.05 -6.30
CA GLY A 51 -0.39 8.33 -6.33
C GLY A 51 -0.10 8.77 -7.77
N LYS A 52 1.18 8.94 -8.12
CA LYS A 52 1.63 9.26 -9.48
C LYS A 52 1.65 8.06 -10.44
N GLY A 53 1.28 6.88 -9.95
CA GLY A 53 1.13 5.69 -10.78
C GLY A 53 2.41 4.90 -11.04
N ALA A 54 3.42 4.99 -10.17
CA ALA A 54 4.68 4.27 -10.35
C ALA A 54 4.50 2.75 -10.36
N ILE A 55 3.75 2.20 -9.42
CA ILE A 55 3.44 0.77 -9.39
C ILE A 55 2.47 0.41 -10.51
N THR A 56 1.41 1.19 -10.71
CA THR A 56 0.42 0.98 -11.77
C THR A 56 1.07 0.89 -13.15
N LYS A 57 2.06 1.74 -13.43
CA LYS A 57 2.80 1.71 -14.68
C LYS A 57 3.51 0.37 -14.88
N VAL A 58 4.12 -0.18 -13.85
CA VAL A 58 4.76 -1.49 -13.93
C VAL A 58 3.72 -2.62 -14.01
N LEU A 59 2.61 -2.53 -13.28
CA LEU A 59 1.52 -3.51 -13.41
C LEU A 59 1.01 -3.59 -14.85
N ASN A 60 0.88 -2.47 -15.54
CA ASN A 60 0.49 -2.42 -16.95
C ASN A 60 1.51 -3.01 -17.93
N GLU A 61 2.75 -3.23 -17.50
CA GLU A 61 3.76 -3.99 -18.27
C GLU A 61 3.54 -5.51 -18.17
N TYR A 62 2.92 -5.99 -17.09
CA TYR A 62 2.73 -7.41 -16.76
C TYR A 62 1.31 -7.92 -16.99
N TRP A 63 0.31 -7.06 -16.94
CA TRP A 63 -1.11 -7.36 -17.12
C TRP A 63 -1.71 -6.58 -18.29
N ASP A 64 -2.78 -7.11 -18.85
CA ASP A 64 -3.64 -6.31 -19.71
C ASP A 64 -4.26 -5.16 -18.94
N ASN A 65 -4.31 -3.97 -19.55
CA ASN A 65 -4.79 -2.75 -18.89
C ASN A 65 -6.21 -2.87 -18.33
N ASN A 66 -7.09 -3.67 -18.96
CA ASN A 66 -8.44 -3.92 -18.49
C ASN A 66 -8.52 -4.76 -17.21
N LEU A 67 -7.44 -5.42 -16.81
CA LEU A 67 -7.33 -6.19 -15.57
C LEU A 67 -6.67 -5.39 -14.43
N VAL A 68 -6.13 -4.21 -14.72
CA VAL A 68 -5.49 -3.32 -13.74
C VAL A 68 -6.47 -2.24 -13.30
N THR A 69 -6.72 -2.17 -12.01
CA THR A 69 -7.50 -1.09 -11.38
C THR A 69 -6.58 -0.26 -10.48
N ALA A 70 -6.68 1.05 -10.56
CA ALA A 70 -5.91 1.95 -9.71
C ALA A 70 -6.80 3.04 -9.11
N TYR A 71 -6.59 3.33 -7.83
CA TYR A 71 -7.26 4.43 -7.12
C TYR A 71 -6.22 5.45 -6.66
N ASP A 72 -6.50 6.71 -6.89
CA ASP A 72 -5.64 7.83 -6.51
C ASP A 72 -5.90 8.31 -5.06
N GLN A 73 -7.09 8.07 -4.55
CA GLN A 73 -7.49 8.50 -3.21
C GLN A 73 -7.67 7.30 -2.28
N GLU A 74 -6.97 7.33 -1.17
CA GLU A 74 -6.99 6.27 -0.15
C GLU A 74 -8.40 6.01 0.41
N VAL A 75 -9.19 7.07 0.55
CA VAL A 75 -10.57 6.99 1.05
C VAL A 75 -11.44 6.11 0.15
N ASN A 76 -11.23 6.15 -1.17
CA ASN A 76 -12.02 5.35 -2.10
C ASN A 76 -11.82 3.85 -1.87
N PHE A 77 -10.59 3.41 -1.63
CA PHE A 77 -10.32 2.00 -1.36
C PHE A 77 -10.97 1.51 -0.05
N LEU A 78 -10.90 2.29 1.02
CA LEU A 78 -11.47 1.90 2.31
C LEU A 78 -13.00 1.75 2.27
N TRP A 79 -13.67 2.50 1.38
CA TRP A 79 -15.12 2.45 1.17
C TRP A 79 -15.55 1.55 0.01
N GLU A 80 -14.60 1.13 -0.84
CA GLU A 80 -14.85 0.25 -1.97
C GLU A 80 -15.39 -1.11 -1.51
N THR A 81 -16.37 -1.63 -2.23
CA THR A 81 -16.96 -2.96 -1.98
C THR A 81 -16.50 -4.02 -2.98
N GLY A 82 -15.73 -3.62 -4.00
CA GLY A 82 -15.18 -4.50 -5.00
C GLY A 82 -14.25 -5.57 -4.42
N GLN A 83 -14.10 -6.66 -5.15
CA GLN A 83 -13.14 -7.71 -4.87
C GLN A 83 -12.14 -7.81 -6.02
N TYR A 84 -10.89 -8.07 -5.68
CA TYR A 84 -9.80 -8.22 -6.63
C TYR A 84 -9.06 -9.53 -6.37
N ASP A 85 -8.49 -10.11 -7.40
CA ASP A 85 -7.68 -11.31 -7.22
C ASP A 85 -6.37 -10.97 -6.52
N TYR A 86 -5.75 -9.86 -6.93
CA TYR A 86 -4.50 -9.37 -6.35
C TYR A 86 -4.60 -7.90 -5.95
N ILE A 87 -3.87 -7.54 -4.89
CA ILE A 87 -3.64 -6.16 -4.48
C ILE A 87 -2.14 -5.96 -4.35
N VAL A 88 -1.59 -4.95 -5.04
CA VAL A 88 -0.18 -4.57 -4.97
C VAL A 88 -0.10 -3.06 -4.78
N THR A 89 0.44 -2.59 -3.67
CA THR A 89 0.47 -1.16 -3.37
C THR A 89 1.57 -0.76 -2.39
N ASN A 90 1.92 0.51 -2.41
CA ASN A 90 2.68 1.21 -1.38
C ASN A 90 1.74 2.21 -0.69
N PRO A 91 1.03 1.83 0.38
CA PRO A 91 0.04 2.69 1.01
C PRO A 91 0.70 3.81 1.80
N PRO A 92 -0.02 4.90 2.08
CA PRO A 92 0.42 5.87 3.08
C PRO A 92 0.67 5.20 4.43
N PHE A 93 1.83 5.45 5.04
CA PHE A 93 2.25 4.71 6.24
C PHE A 93 1.36 4.97 7.45
N THR A 94 0.74 6.15 7.52
CA THR A 94 -0.17 6.55 8.60
C THR A 94 -1.45 5.73 8.64
N ILE A 95 -1.90 5.19 7.50
CA ILE A 95 -3.12 4.38 7.37
C ILE A 95 -2.86 3.00 6.76
N ALA A 96 -1.61 2.56 6.77
CA ALA A 96 -1.23 1.28 6.14
C ALA A 96 -1.94 0.09 6.80
N LEU A 97 -2.20 0.14 8.10
CA LEU A 97 -2.89 -0.93 8.80
C LEU A 97 -4.35 -1.09 8.34
N GLU A 98 -5.07 0.02 8.15
CA GLU A 98 -6.43 0.03 7.60
C GLU A 98 -6.45 -0.55 6.19
N PHE A 99 -5.46 -0.22 5.36
CA PHE A 99 -5.28 -0.80 4.03
C PHE A 99 -5.05 -2.30 4.08
N ILE A 100 -4.18 -2.78 4.96
CA ILE A 100 -3.91 -4.21 5.15
C ILE A 100 -5.17 -4.95 5.57
N ASN A 101 -5.90 -4.43 6.55
CA ASN A 101 -7.14 -5.03 7.03
C ASN A 101 -8.23 -5.04 5.95
N LYS A 102 -8.29 -4.01 5.11
CA LYS A 102 -9.18 -4.00 3.95
C LYS A 102 -8.74 -5.03 2.91
N ALA A 103 -7.46 -5.10 2.57
CA ALA A 103 -6.93 -6.04 1.61
C ALA A 103 -7.19 -7.50 1.99
N LYS A 104 -7.07 -7.86 3.26
CA LYS A 104 -7.42 -9.19 3.78
C LYS A 104 -8.87 -9.60 3.46
N ARG A 105 -9.77 -8.64 3.37
CA ARG A 105 -11.20 -8.90 3.07
C ARG A 105 -11.53 -8.93 1.59
N VAL A 106 -10.80 -8.15 0.77
CA VAL A 106 -11.17 -7.93 -0.64
C VAL A 106 -10.23 -8.61 -1.63
N ALA A 107 -9.03 -9.02 -1.22
CA ALA A 107 -8.13 -9.80 -2.06
C ALA A 107 -8.51 -11.28 -2.03
N ARG A 108 -8.76 -11.88 -3.20
CA ARG A 108 -9.15 -13.30 -3.30
C ARG A 108 -7.94 -14.24 -3.21
N ASN A 109 -6.79 -13.84 -3.76
CA ASN A 109 -5.62 -14.69 -3.87
C ASN A 109 -4.44 -14.17 -3.04
N LYS A 110 -3.94 -12.97 -3.36
CA LYS A 110 -2.80 -12.39 -2.63
C LYS A 110 -2.90 -10.88 -2.55
N PHE A 111 -2.24 -10.34 -1.54
CA PHE A 111 -1.92 -8.92 -1.51
C PHE A 111 -0.45 -8.71 -1.14
N ALA A 112 0.14 -7.64 -1.67
CA ALA A 112 1.51 -7.23 -1.40
C ALA A 112 1.56 -5.75 -1.05
N PHE A 113 2.19 -5.44 0.08
CA PHE A 113 2.41 -4.08 0.53
C PHE A 113 3.91 -3.79 0.57
N LEU A 114 4.33 -2.76 -0.14
CA LEU A 114 5.68 -2.26 -0.08
C LEU A 114 5.78 -1.29 1.10
N LEU A 115 6.37 -1.73 2.18
CA LEU A 115 6.47 -0.96 3.43
C LEU A 115 7.93 -0.80 3.85
N PRO A 116 8.31 0.34 4.45
CA PRO A 116 9.64 0.47 5.03
C PRO A 116 9.81 -0.49 6.19
N LEU A 117 11.05 -0.97 6.38
CA LEU A 117 11.37 -1.91 7.47
C LEU A 117 11.00 -1.35 8.84
N SER A 118 11.15 -0.05 9.04
CA SER A 118 10.76 0.63 10.27
C SER A 118 9.28 0.51 10.63
N TYR A 119 8.42 0.28 9.64
CA TYR A 119 6.99 0.06 9.88
C TYR A 119 6.73 -1.21 10.71
N LEU A 120 7.58 -2.22 10.57
CA LEU A 120 7.43 -3.52 11.23
C LEU A 120 7.94 -3.55 12.68
N HIS A 121 8.59 -2.50 13.16
CA HIS A 121 9.22 -2.48 14.49
C HIS A 121 8.25 -2.23 15.66
N GLY A 122 6.96 -1.96 15.41
CA GLY A 122 5.95 -1.82 16.46
C GLY A 122 5.39 -3.17 16.90
N LYS A 123 5.44 -3.50 18.19
CA LYS A 123 4.90 -4.77 18.72
C LYS A 123 3.43 -4.97 18.37
N GLU A 124 2.61 -3.93 18.50
CA GLU A 124 1.19 -3.96 18.15
C GLU A 124 0.97 -4.27 16.67
N ARG A 125 1.76 -3.66 15.78
CA ARG A 125 1.69 -3.89 14.33
C ARG A 125 2.16 -5.29 13.97
N TYR A 126 3.19 -5.79 14.65
CA TYR A 126 3.66 -7.15 14.47
C TYR A 126 2.57 -8.15 14.87
N ASP A 127 1.95 -7.97 16.03
CA ASP A 127 0.90 -8.83 16.52
C ASP A 127 -0.34 -8.83 15.61
N GLU A 128 -0.77 -7.67 15.11
CA GLU A 128 -1.88 -7.56 14.17
C GLU A 128 -1.58 -8.15 12.79
N LEU A 129 -0.35 -8.06 12.31
CA LEU A 129 0.04 -8.59 11.00
C LEU A 129 0.27 -10.11 11.00
N TYR A 130 0.75 -10.67 12.10
CA TYR A 130 1.23 -12.05 12.14
C TYR A 130 0.42 -12.98 13.06
N THR A 131 -0.41 -12.47 13.97
CA THR A 131 -1.18 -13.28 14.91
C THR A 131 -2.63 -13.51 14.51
N ASP A 132 -3.07 -12.97 13.37
CA ASP A 132 -4.41 -13.19 12.87
C ASP A 132 -4.60 -14.67 12.51
N ARG A 133 -5.22 -15.43 13.43
CA ARG A 133 -5.46 -16.87 13.32
C ARG A 133 -6.41 -17.24 12.16
N ASP A 134 -7.07 -16.25 11.56
CA ASP A 134 -7.97 -16.47 10.43
C ASP A 134 -7.22 -16.80 9.12
N LEU A 135 -5.89 -16.64 9.10
CA LEU A 135 -5.06 -17.05 7.97
C LEU A 135 -4.91 -18.58 7.82
N SER A 136 -5.32 -19.36 8.83
CA SER A 136 -5.16 -20.82 8.82
C SER A 136 -6.27 -21.55 8.07
N ASN A 137 -7.38 -20.91 7.73
CA ASN A 137 -8.56 -21.55 7.14
C ASN A 137 -8.91 -21.13 5.70
N SER A 138 -8.20 -20.19 5.08
CA SER A 138 -8.37 -19.92 3.65
C SER A 138 -7.16 -20.47 2.90
N SER A 139 -7.42 -21.43 2.04
CA SER A 139 -6.43 -22.09 1.18
C SER A 139 -5.76 -21.19 0.12
N ALA A 140 -5.80 -19.87 0.28
CA ALA A 140 -5.49 -18.93 -0.80
C ALA A 140 -4.61 -17.74 -0.45
N SER A 141 -4.33 -17.38 0.77
CA SER A 141 -3.64 -16.10 0.98
C SER A 141 -2.22 -16.25 1.48
N ARG A 142 -1.27 -16.29 0.55
CA ARG A 142 0.10 -15.90 0.85
C ARG A 142 0.16 -14.37 0.89
N ASN A 143 0.15 -13.82 2.08
CA ASN A 143 0.28 -12.40 2.32
C ASN A 143 1.76 -12.02 2.24
N PHE A 144 2.11 -11.10 1.37
CA PHE A 144 3.48 -10.66 1.21
C PHE A 144 3.64 -9.23 1.74
N LEU A 145 4.52 -9.08 2.72
CA LEU A 145 5.08 -7.79 3.07
C LEU A 145 6.43 -7.68 2.35
N VAL A 146 6.48 -6.84 1.33
CA VAL A 146 7.72 -6.55 0.63
C VAL A 146 8.44 -5.42 1.35
N ARG A 147 9.69 -5.66 1.70
CA ARG A 147 10.56 -4.67 2.34
C ARG A 147 11.11 -3.71 1.29
N LEU A 148 10.96 -2.45 1.55
CA LEU A 148 11.72 -1.42 0.87
C LEU A 148 13.11 -1.28 1.46
#